data_b9050f5987f9a77f4d9155ab83969908
#
_entry.id   b9050f5987f9a77f4d9155ab83969908
#
_cell.length_a   1.000
_cell.length_b   1.000
_cell.length_c   1.000
_cell.angle_alpha   90.00
_cell.angle_beta   90.00
_cell.angle_gamma   90.00
#
_symmetry.space_group_name_H-M   'P 1'
#
loop_
_entity.id
_entity.type
_entity.pdbx_description
1 polymer ?
#
loop_
_entity_poly.entity_id
_entity_poly.type
_entity_poly.pdbx_seq_one_letter_code
_entity_poly.pdbx_strand_id
1 'polypeptide(L)'
;MTPNSLRCSSIGVLAIALTMNIATAHAGTCTGEVEEFQRALPRDKNGELAFIGTAPQSIAAQLEHQPTRESVERAKRLSRSLIVTILAQAEALDLKGRPLECGDALAKAKVLINP
;
A
#
# COMPACT_ATOMS: atom_id res chain seq x y z
N MET A 1 30.88 58.80 -50.66
CA MET A 1 29.54 58.29 -50.35
C MET A 1 29.67 56.83 -49.96
N THR A 2 29.71 56.56 -48.68
CA THR A 2 29.90 55.22 -48.14
C THR A 2 28.59 54.75 -47.50
N PRO A 3 28.03 53.59 -47.83
CA PRO A 3 26.85 53.06 -47.14
C PRO A 3 27.31 52.30 -45.89
N ASN A 4 26.73 52.71 -44.78
CA ASN A 4 26.84 52.06 -43.49
C ASN A 4 26.29 50.63 -43.52
N SER A 5 27.15 49.68 -43.20
CA SER A 5 26.73 48.30 -42.94
C SER A 5 26.23 48.19 -41.51
N LEU A 6 24.94 48.03 -41.35
CA LEU A 6 24.30 47.66 -40.10
C LEU A 6 24.68 46.18 -39.76
N ARG A 7 25.50 46.02 -38.76
CA ARG A 7 25.73 44.71 -38.16
C ARG A 7 24.56 44.35 -37.22
N CYS A 8 23.71 43.49 -37.69
CA CYS A 8 22.70 42.85 -36.83
C CYS A 8 23.43 41.86 -35.90
N SER A 9 23.57 42.25 -34.63
CA SER A 9 23.99 41.35 -33.57
C SER A 9 22.85 40.39 -33.25
N SER A 10 22.98 39.14 -33.64
CA SER A 10 22.10 38.06 -33.27
C SER A 10 22.32 37.71 -31.80
N ILE A 11 21.44 38.20 -30.93
CA ILE A 11 21.36 37.75 -29.54
C ILE A 11 20.71 36.37 -29.56
N GLY A 12 21.54 35.35 -29.44
CA GLY A 12 21.08 33.99 -29.25
C GLY A 12 20.43 33.83 -27.89
N VAL A 13 19.12 33.74 -27.85
CA VAL A 13 18.36 33.36 -26.67
C VAL A 13 18.55 31.85 -26.47
N LEU A 14 19.46 31.53 -25.57
CA LEU A 14 19.64 30.14 -25.12
C LEU A 14 18.47 29.75 -24.23
N ALA A 15 17.42 29.18 -24.82
CA ALA A 15 16.31 28.59 -24.10
C ALA A 15 16.79 27.29 -23.44
N ILE A 16 17.14 27.38 -22.16
CA ILE A 16 17.39 26.20 -21.33
C ILE A 16 16.02 25.60 -21.03
N ALA A 17 15.62 24.60 -21.83
CA ALA A 17 14.48 23.77 -21.52
C ALA A 17 14.86 22.88 -20.33
N LEU A 18 14.49 23.31 -19.11
CA LEU A 18 14.45 22.42 -17.97
C LEU A 18 13.35 21.37 -18.23
N THR A 19 13.71 20.24 -18.78
CA THR A 19 12.87 19.06 -18.77
C THR A 19 12.81 18.56 -17.33
N MET A 20 11.80 18.99 -16.58
CA MET A 20 11.43 18.33 -15.35
C MET A 20 11.01 16.90 -15.71
N ASN A 21 11.93 15.95 -15.56
CA ASN A 21 11.57 14.57 -15.51
C ASN A 21 10.72 14.39 -14.25
N ILE A 22 9.40 14.54 -14.38
CA ILE A 22 8.45 14.05 -13.41
C ILE A 22 8.59 12.53 -13.52
N ALA A 23 9.46 11.96 -12.68
CA ALA A 23 9.40 10.54 -12.42
C ALA A 23 8.01 10.29 -11.86
N THR A 24 7.08 9.88 -12.72
CA THR A 24 5.84 9.27 -12.26
C THR A 24 6.29 8.06 -11.47
N ALA A 25 6.24 8.19 -10.13
CA ALA A 25 6.34 7.03 -9.26
C ALA A 25 5.21 6.11 -9.73
N HIS A 26 5.55 5.14 -10.56
CA HIS A 26 4.66 4.05 -10.85
C HIS A 26 4.52 3.33 -9.51
N ALA A 27 3.40 3.57 -8.82
CA ALA A 27 2.93 2.62 -7.83
C ALA A 27 2.93 1.29 -8.59
N GLY A 28 3.75 0.35 -8.16
CA GLY A 28 3.86 -0.94 -8.81
C GLY A 28 2.49 -1.60 -8.83
N THR A 29 2.30 -2.59 -9.67
CA THR A 29 1.03 -3.34 -9.76
C THR A 29 0.61 -3.90 -8.40
N CYS A 30 1.58 -4.25 -7.55
CA CYS A 30 1.32 -4.78 -6.22
C CYS A 30 0.76 -3.72 -5.25
N THR A 31 1.23 -2.47 -5.28
CA THR A 31 0.63 -1.40 -4.47
C THR A 31 -0.84 -1.18 -4.84
N GLY A 32 -1.17 -1.22 -6.12
CA GLY A 32 -2.57 -1.14 -6.57
C GLY A 32 -3.44 -2.27 -5.99
N GLU A 33 -2.92 -3.51 -5.97
CA GLU A 33 -3.61 -4.66 -5.37
C GLU A 33 -3.75 -4.52 -3.84
N VAL A 34 -2.74 -3.97 -3.17
CA VAL A 34 -2.79 -3.70 -1.72
C VAL A 34 -3.88 -2.67 -1.42
N GLU A 35 -3.96 -1.58 -2.17
CA GLU A 35 -5.00 -0.55 -2.00
C GLU A 35 -6.40 -1.11 -2.26
N GLU A 36 -6.56 -1.95 -3.29
CA GLU A 36 -7.83 -2.61 -3.57
C GLU A 36 -8.24 -3.52 -2.41
N PHE A 37 -7.30 -4.31 -1.91
CA PHE A 37 -7.53 -5.18 -0.78
C PHE A 37 -7.87 -4.39 0.49
N GLN A 38 -7.17 -3.30 0.78
CA GLN A 38 -7.49 -2.40 1.91
C GLN A 38 -8.88 -1.81 1.81
N ARG A 39 -9.34 -1.45 0.61
CA ARG A 39 -10.71 -0.94 0.36
C ARG A 39 -11.77 -2.02 0.54
N ALA A 40 -11.45 -3.26 0.20
CA ALA A 40 -12.35 -4.40 0.35
C ALA A 40 -12.49 -4.89 1.80
N LEU A 41 -11.56 -4.48 2.70
CA LEU A 41 -11.63 -4.87 4.11
C LEU A 41 -12.85 -4.24 4.80
N PRO A 42 -13.69 -5.05 5.47
CA PRO A 42 -14.83 -4.52 6.18
C PRO A 42 -14.37 -3.60 7.31
N ARG A 43 -15.10 -2.51 7.47
CA ARG A 43 -14.87 -1.52 8.52
C ARG A 43 -16.07 -1.46 9.43
N ASP A 44 -15.82 -1.21 10.70
CA ASP A 44 -16.86 -0.95 11.67
C ASP A 44 -17.40 0.49 11.53
N LYS A 45 -18.40 0.81 12.33
CA LYS A 45 -19.03 2.15 12.35
C LYS A 45 -18.06 3.30 12.73
N ASN A 46 -16.89 2.97 13.27
CA ASN A 46 -15.86 3.95 13.61
C ASN A 46 -14.78 4.05 12.52
N GLY A 47 -14.92 3.31 11.40
CA GLY A 47 -13.94 3.25 10.32
C GLY A 47 -12.74 2.38 10.61
N GLU A 48 -12.68 1.70 11.76
CA GLU A 48 -11.64 0.71 12.06
C GLU A 48 -11.90 -0.60 11.32
N LEU A 49 -10.83 -1.38 11.09
CA LEU A 49 -10.98 -2.71 10.51
C LEU A 49 -11.91 -3.55 11.39
N ALA A 50 -13.03 -3.97 10.82
CA ALA A 50 -13.89 -4.92 11.48
C ALA A 50 -13.17 -6.26 11.60
N PHE A 51 -13.39 -6.96 12.71
CA PHE A 51 -12.83 -8.28 12.87
C PHE A 51 -13.55 -9.26 11.92
N ILE A 52 -12.76 -9.85 11.03
CA ILE A 52 -13.25 -10.84 10.09
C ILE A 52 -12.82 -12.21 10.61
N GLY A 53 -13.76 -12.87 11.25
CA GLY A 53 -13.70 -14.29 11.56
C GLY A 53 -12.50 -14.76 12.40
N THR A 54 -12.80 -15.71 13.23
CA THR A 54 -11.85 -16.70 13.72
C THR A 54 -12.02 -17.94 12.84
N ALA A 55 -10.91 -18.64 12.56
CA ALA A 55 -11.02 -19.98 12.02
C ALA A 55 -12.01 -20.81 12.84
N PRO A 56 -12.85 -21.65 12.22
CA PRO A 56 -13.78 -22.48 12.96
C PRO A 56 -13.01 -23.32 13.99
N GLN A 57 -13.32 -23.08 15.26
CA GLN A 57 -12.71 -23.84 16.34
C GLN A 57 -13.30 -25.24 16.36
N SER A 58 -12.46 -26.24 16.63
CA SER A 58 -12.94 -27.60 16.85
C SER A 58 -13.92 -27.64 18.04
N ILE A 59 -14.88 -28.55 18.00
CA ILE A 59 -15.87 -28.73 19.07
C ILE A 59 -15.18 -28.97 20.43
N ALA A 60 -14.04 -29.68 20.45
CA ALA A 60 -13.25 -29.89 21.65
C ALA A 60 -12.69 -28.58 22.23
N ALA A 61 -12.17 -27.70 21.40
CA ALA A 61 -11.67 -26.39 21.83
C ALA A 61 -12.80 -25.48 22.35
N GLN A 62 -14.02 -25.66 21.86
CA GLN A 62 -15.20 -24.92 22.35
C GLN A 62 -15.67 -25.39 23.72
N LEU A 63 -15.48 -26.67 24.03
CA LEU A 63 -15.95 -27.26 25.29
C LEU A 63 -15.01 -27.01 26.47
N GLU A 64 -13.69 -26.94 26.23
CA GLU A 64 -12.71 -26.82 27.31
C GLU A 64 -12.40 -25.38 27.74
N HIS A 65 -12.55 -24.41 26.83
CA HIS A 65 -12.23 -23.01 27.13
C HIS A 65 -13.17 -22.07 26.39
N GLN A 66 -14.24 -21.66 27.03
CA GLN A 66 -15.04 -20.54 26.52
C GLN A 66 -14.16 -19.26 26.55
N PRO A 67 -13.89 -18.65 25.39
CA PRO A 67 -13.09 -17.43 25.35
C PRO A 67 -13.80 -16.33 26.13
N THR A 68 -13.10 -15.70 27.05
CA THR A 68 -13.61 -14.51 27.74
C THR A 68 -13.73 -13.34 26.77
N ARG A 69 -14.64 -12.40 27.05
CA ARG A 69 -14.77 -11.17 26.24
C ARG A 69 -13.42 -10.47 26.07
N GLU A 70 -12.62 -10.42 27.13
CA GLU A 70 -11.31 -9.78 27.11
C GLU A 70 -10.33 -10.51 26.19
N SER A 71 -10.30 -11.83 26.22
CA SER A 71 -9.41 -12.61 25.34
C SER A 71 -9.79 -12.45 23.87
N VAL A 72 -11.09 -12.39 23.55
CA VAL A 72 -11.61 -12.14 22.20
C VAL A 72 -11.21 -10.74 21.72
N GLU A 73 -11.38 -9.71 22.54
CA GLU A 73 -11.02 -8.34 22.16
C GLU A 73 -9.49 -8.19 22.00
N ARG A 74 -8.70 -8.89 22.80
CA ARG A 74 -7.24 -8.92 22.63
C ARG A 74 -6.86 -9.59 21.32
N ALA A 75 -7.45 -10.74 20.99
CA ALA A 75 -7.21 -11.42 19.72
C ALA A 75 -7.58 -10.55 18.52
N LYS A 76 -8.72 -9.86 18.56
CA LYS A 76 -9.13 -8.90 17.53
C LYS A 76 -8.11 -7.79 17.31
N ARG A 77 -7.62 -7.17 18.38
CA ARG A 77 -6.61 -6.12 18.28
C ARG A 77 -5.31 -6.63 17.66
N LEU A 78 -4.86 -7.80 18.08
CA LEU A 78 -3.63 -8.40 17.53
C LEU A 78 -3.79 -8.72 16.05
N SER A 79 -4.90 -9.29 15.63
CA SER A 79 -5.18 -9.59 14.21
C SER A 79 -5.20 -8.32 13.35
N ARG A 80 -5.87 -7.26 13.82
CA ARG A 80 -5.88 -5.97 13.12
C ARG A 80 -4.47 -5.40 12.96
N SER A 81 -3.70 -5.38 14.05
CA SER A 81 -2.32 -4.90 14.05
C SER A 81 -1.44 -5.67 13.07
N LEU A 82 -1.59 -6.99 13.05
CA LEU A 82 -0.83 -7.86 12.16
C LEU A 82 -1.15 -7.58 10.70
N ILE A 83 -2.43 -7.47 10.34
CA ILE A 83 -2.85 -7.17 8.96
C ILE A 83 -2.29 -5.81 8.51
N VAL A 84 -2.43 -4.77 9.32
CA VAL A 84 -1.91 -3.43 9.00
C VAL A 84 -0.39 -3.48 8.79
N THR A 85 0.33 -4.21 9.65
CA THR A 85 1.79 -4.35 9.53
C THR A 85 2.19 -5.07 8.24
N ILE A 86 1.49 -6.16 7.89
CA ILE A 86 1.79 -6.92 6.66
C ILE A 86 1.51 -6.08 5.42
N LEU A 87 0.42 -5.30 5.39
CA LEU A 87 0.10 -4.43 4.27
C LEU A 87 1.12 -3.30 4.10
N ALA A 88 1.54 -2.67 5.19
CA ALA A 88 2.60 -1.68 5.16
C ALA A 88 3.94 -2.27 4.68
N GLN A 89 4.24 -3.51 5.07
CA GLN A 89 5.41 -4.22 4.56
C GLN A 89 5.30 -4.50 3.06
N ALA A 90 4.14 -4.90 2.57
CA ALA A 90 3.90 -5.14 1.15
C ALA A 90 4.15 -3.87 0.32
N GLU A 91 3.59 -2.75 0.72
CA GLU A 91 3.81 -1.45 0.07
C GLU A 91 5.30 -1.06 0.07
N ALA A 92 5.99 -1.23 1.20
CA ALA A 92 7.41 -0.93 1.31
C ALA A 92 8.29 -1.82 0.41
N LEU A 93 7.88 -3.07 0.15
CA LEU A 93 8.57 -3.97 -0.77
C LEU A 93 8.38 -3.54 -2.22
N ASP A 94 7.17 -3.11 -2.59
CA ASP A 94 6.88 -2.63 -3.94
C ASP A 94 7.65 -1.35 -4.25
N LEU A 95 7.71 -0.41 -3.30
CA LEU A 95 8.52 0.81 -3.41
C LEU A 95 10.02 0.53 -3.59
N LYS A 96 10.49 -0.61 -3.09
CA LYS A 96 11.89 -1.08 -3.28
C LYS A 96 12.10 -1.83 -4.59
N GLY A 97 11.10 -1.91 -5.45
CA GLY A 97 11.16 -2.65 -6.72
C GLY A 97 11.14 -4.18 -6.53
N ARG A 98 10.52 -4.68 -5.47
CA ARG A 98 10.38 -6.11 -5.14
C ARG A 98 8.92 -6.59 -5.23
N PRO A 99 8.31 -6.53 -6.43
CA PRO A 99 6.88 -6.80 -6.59
C PRO A 99 6.48 -8.24 -6.24
N LEU A 100 7.34 -9.22 -6.47
CA LEU A 100 7.05 -10.61 -6.10
C LEU A 100 6.91 -10.79 -4.59
N GLU A 101 7.81 -10.19 -3.83
CA GLU A 101 7.76 -10.27 -2.36
C GLU A 101 6.61 -9.43 -1.78
N CYS A 102 6.23 -8.35 -2.44
CA CYS A 102 5.01 -7.63 -2.13
C CYS A 102 3.77 -8.53 -2.33
N GLY A 103 3.68 -9.25 -3.44
CA GLY A 103 2.61 -10.22 -3.70
C GLY A 103 2.55 -11.32 -2.64
N ASP A 104 3.69 -11.85 -2.22
CA ASP A 104 3.78 -12.86 -1.14
C ASP A 104 3.27 -12.31 0.20
N ALA A 105 3.63 -11.07 0.52
CA ALA A 105 3.14 -10.41 1.75
C ALA A 105 1.62 -10.20 1.68
N LEU A 106 1.10 -9.74 0.54
CA LEU A 106 -0.34 -9.59 0.32
C LEU A 106 -1.09 -10.92 0.42
N ALA A 107 -0.54 -11.99 -0.14
CA ALA A 107 -1.12 -13.34 -0.03
C ALA A 107 -1.23 -13.79 1.44
N LYS A 108 -0.22 -13.51 2.27
CA LYS A 108 -0.27 -13.78 3.72
C LYS A 108 -1.39 -12.99 4.40
N ALA A 109 -1.56 -11.72 4.06
CA ALA A 109 -2.66 -10.91 4.60
C ALA A 109 -4.04 -11.49 4.23
N LYS A 110 -4.20 -11.94 2.98
CA LYS A 110 -5.45 -12.56 2.49
C LYS A 110 -5.79 -13.85 3.25
N VAL A 111 -4.80 -14.70 3.53
CA VAL A 111 -4.99 -15.95 4.30
C VAL A 111 -5.42 -15.67 5.75
N LEU A 112 -4.92 -14.60 6.37
CA LEU A 112 -5.32 -14.23 7.74
C LEU A 112 -6.77 -13.77 7.85
N ILE A 113 -7.36 -13.32 6.76
CA ILE A 113 -8.73 -12.81 6.71
C ILE A 113 -9.71 -13.89 6.27
N ASN A 114 -9.27 -14.77 5.38
CA ASN A 114 -10.11 -15.82 4.80
C ASN A 114 -9.34 -17.16 4.85
N PRO A 115 -9.25 -17.76 6.04
CA PRO A 115 -8.53 -19.02 6.25
C PRO A 115 -9.13 -20.22 5.51
#